data_dc24395d14994eef8065174cdeddcbe1
#
_entry.id   dc24395d14994eef8065174cdeddcbe1
#
_cell.length_a   1.000
_cell.length_b   1.000
_cell.length_c   1.000
_cell.angle_alpha   90.00
_cell.angle_beta   90.00
_cell.angle_gamma   90.00
#
_symmetry.space_group_name_H-M   'P 1'
#
loop_
_entity.id
_entity.type
_entity.pdbx_description
1 polymer ?
#
loop_
_entity_poly.entity_id
_entity_poly.type
_entity_poly.pdbx_seq_one_letter_code
_entity_poly.pdbx_strand_id
1 'polypeptide(L)'
;MNVENSSELSRRIGDLKREKNAVILAHYYTTPEVQAVADFLGDSLALSVRAQSVDADIILFAGVHFMAETAKVLCPEKKVLIPCPEAGCSLAESCDAGEFAAFKAAHPGHTVVSYVNTTVGVKALTDICCTSSNALKVVESIPADQPVIFAPDRNLGSYIQKLTGRRNMVLWDGACHVHEEFSLEKLLTLKREHPAAKVVVHPECRAYIVEVADYVGSTAGILEYCGRSDAQEFIVVTEAGILAEMNRLYPEKEFIPAPPDDETCGCNDCKYMKMVTLENICACLENESPEIVLDDEVRRAAERSILNMINVK
;
A
#
# COMPACT_ATOMS: atom_id res chain seq x y z
N MET A 1 24.35 -7.81 3.52
CA MET A 1 24.58 -7.59 4.98
C MET A 1 25.11 -8.89 5.59
N ASN A 2 26.03 -8.83 6.57
CA ASN A 2 26.51 -10.04 7.24
C ASN A 2 25.46 -10.45 8.30
N VAL A 3 25.17 -11.75 8.44
CA VAL A 3 24.10 -12.28 9.34
C VAL A 3 24.30 -11.84 10.79
N GLU A 4 25.54 -11.71 11.26
CA GLU A 4 25.88 -11.23 12.59
C GLU A 4 25.45 -9.77 12.81
N ASN A 5 25.66 -8.90 11.83
CA ASN A 5 25.25 -7.49 11.89
C ASN A 5 23.73 -7.32 11.92
N SER A 6 23.00 -8.12 11.14
CA SER A 6 21.52 -8.11 11.12
C SER A 6 20.93 -8.53 12.47
N SER A 7 21.50 -9.55 13.12
CA SER A 7 21.07 -10.01 14.45
C SER A 7 21.33 -8.96 15.54
N GLU A 8 22.46 -8.26 15.48
CA GLU A 8 22.80 -7.18 16.42
C GLU A 8 21.87 -5.98 16.28
N LEU A 9 21.61 -5.54 15.03
CA LEU A 9 20.68 -4.44 14.75
C LEU A 9 19.26 -4.79 15.20
N SER A 10 18.78 -6.00 14.92
CA SER A 10 17.44 -6.45 15.35
C SER A 10 17.29 -6.42 16.85
N ARG A 11 18.31 -6.86 17.60
CA ARG A 11 18.33 -6.78 19.07
C ARG A 11 18.31 -5.33 19.54
N ARG A 12 19.18 -4.47 18.96
CA ARG A 12 19.23 -3.04 19.32
C ARG A 12 17.92 -2.33 19.06
N ILE A 13 17.26 -2.60 17.91
CA ILE A 13 15.93 -2.10 17.61
C ILE A 13 14.91 -2.54 18.68
N GLY A 14 14.96 -3.81 19.11
CA GLY A 14 14.09 -4.32 20.15
C GLY A 14 14.29 -3.60 21.50
N ASP A 15 15.54 -3.26 21.85
CA ASP A 15 15.85 -2.48 23.05
C ASP A 15 15.30 -1.05 22.94
N LEU A 16 15.57 -0.37 21.84
CA LEU A 16 15.09 1.00 21.57
C LEU A 16 13.56 1.11 21.59
N LYS A 17 12.84 0.12 21.04
CA LYS A 17 11.38 0.08 21.11
C LYS A 17 10.89 0.11 22.56
N ARG A 18 11.51 -0.67 23.45
CA ARG A 18 11.14 -0.69 24.87
C ARG A 18 11.56 0.58 25.59
N GLU A 19 12.77 1.08 25.37
CA GLU A 19 13.32 2.28 26.01
C GLU A 19 12.48 3.53 25.70
N LYS A 20 11.93 3.61 24.47
CA LYS A 20 11.26 4.81 23.95
C LYS A 20 9.73 4.67 23.86
N ASN A 21 9.16 3.58 24.34
CA ASN A 21 7.75 3.26 24.15
C ASN A 21 7.34 3.41 22.68
N ALA A 22 8.09 2.76 21.78
CA ALA A 22 7.92 2.86 20.33
C ALA A 22 7.38 1.56 19.75
N VAL A 23 6.54 1.68 18.71
CA VAL A 23 6.08 0.57 17.86
C VAL A 23 6.51 0.76 16.43
N ILE A 24 6.79 -0.35 15.74
CA ILE A 24 7.09 -0.38 14.31
C ILE A 24 5.89 -0.94 13.56
N LEU A 25 5.31 -0.13 12.69
CA LEU A 25 4.29 -0.53 11.73
C LEU A 25 4.97 -0.73 10.37
N ALA A 26 4.98 -1.95 9.82
CA ALA A 26 5.64 -2.24 8.56
C ALA A 26 4.67 -2.74 7.48
N HIS A 27 4.90 -2.31 6.25
CA HIS A 27 4.14 -2.79 5.11
C HIS A 27 4.69 -4.14 4.62
N TYR A 28 3.82 -5.00 4.09
CA TYR A 28 4.18 -6.31 3.50
C TYR A 28 5.25 -6.24 2.40
N TYR A 29 5.44 -5.07 1.76
CA TYR A 29 6.41 -4.88 0.68
C TYR A 29 7.81 -4.48 1.16
N THR A 30 8.04 -4.34 2.46
CA THR A 30 9.39 -4.16 3.00
C THR A 30 10.19 -5.46 2.93
N THR A 31 11.50 -5.38 3.19
CA THR A 31 12.34 -6.58 3.17
C THR A 31 12.01 -7.53 4.32
N PRO A 32 12.30 -8.85 4.19
CA PRO A 32 12.03 -9.81 5.26
C PRO A 32 12.65 -9.45 6.61
N GLU A 33 13.84 -8.83 6.61
CA GLU A 33 14.53 -8.39 7.82
C GLU A 33 13.77 -7.26 8.52
N VAL A 34 13.20 -6.33 7.75
CA VAL A 34 12.37 -5.24 8.26
C VAL A 34 11.04 -5.79 8.79
N GLN A 35 10.42 -6.71 8.06
CA GLN A 35 9.19 -7.37 8.50
C GLN A 35 9.40 -8.10 9.85
N ALA A 36 10.57 -8.71 10.05
CA ALA A 36 10.89 -9.47 11.26
C ALA A 36 11.01 -8.61 12.54
N VAL A 37 11.32 -7.32 12.44
CA VAL A 37 11.42 -6.40 13.60
C VAL A 37 10.14 -5.60 13.84
N ALA A 38 9.15 -5.72 12.95
CA ALA A 38 7.88 -5.02 13.06
C ALA A 38 7.02 -5.58 14.21
N ASP A 39 6.27 -4.71 14.87
CA ASP A 39 5.22 -5.10 15.83
C ASP A 39 3.92 -5.46 15.12
N PHE A 40 3.67 -4.78 13.99
CA PHE A 40 2.50 -5.02 13.16
C PHE A 40 2.90 -4.99 11.69
N LEU A 41 2.47 -6.01 10.96
CA LEU A 41 2.66 -6.16 9.54
C LEU A 41 1.29 -6.11 8.86
N GLY A 42 1.16 -5.34 7.78
CA GLY A 42 -0.14 -5.17 7.13
C GLY A 42 -0.08 -4.43 5.80
N ASP A 43 -1.25 -4.30 5.18
CA ASP A 43 -1.48 -3.36 4.07
C ASP A 43 -1.80 -1.94 4.59
N SER A 44 -1.96 -0.99 3.67
CA SER A 44 -2.19 0.42 4.02
C SER A 44 -3.42 0.64 4.91
N LEU A 45 -4.52 -0.12 4.69
CA LEU A 45 -5.73 0.02 5.50
C LEU A 45 -5.51 -0.52 6.92
N ALA A 46 -4.99 -1.73 7.03
CA ALA A 46 -4.74 -2.39 8.30
C ALA A 46 -3.79 -1.55 9.18
N LEU A 47 -2.72 -1.01 8.60
CA LEU A 47 -1.76 -0.17 9.31
C LEU A 47 -2.34 1.18 9.71
N SER A 48 -3.19 1.79 8.89
CA SER A 48 -3.89 3.05 9.22
C SER A 48 -4.84 2.87 10.41
N VAL A 49 -5.62 1.78 10.42
CA VAL A 49 -6.50 1.43 11.54
C VAL A 49 -5.67 1.11 12.80
N ARG A 50 -4.56 0.38 12.62
CA ARG A 50 -3.69 -0.01 13.73
C ARG A 50 -3.03 1.19 14.39
N ALA A 51 -2.56 2.17 13.62
CA ALA A 51 -1.93 3.38 14.16
C ALA A 51 -2.79 4.09 15.22
N GLN A 52 -4.12 4.13 15.01
CA GLN A 52 -5.06 4.76 15.96
C GLN A 52 -5.17 4.02 17.30
N SER A 53 -4.92 2.70 17.32
CA SER A 53 -5.19 1.83 18.46
C SER A 53 -3.94 1.42 19.26
N VAL A 54 -2.74 1.80 18.81
CA VAL A 54 -1.50 1.44 19.51
C VAL A 54 -1.31 2.31 20.75
N ASP A 55 -0.91 1.68 21.86
CA ASP A 55 -0.53 2.36 23.10
C ASP A 55 1.00 2.57 23.09
N ALA A 56 1.45 3.57 22.34
CA ALA A 56 2.84 3.94 22.20
C ALA A 56 2.97 5.45 21.97
N ASP A 57 4.07 6.04 22.42
CA ASP A 57 4.38 7.46 22.25
C ASP A 57 4.95 7.72 20.85
N ILE A 58 5.68 6.73 20.32
CA ILE A 58 6.35 6.80 19.03
C ILE A 58 5.81 5.70 18.10
N ILE A 59 5.41 6.11 16.90
CA ILE A 59 5.12 5.20 15.79
C ILE A 59 6.24 5.36 14.75
N LEU A 60 7.07 4.34 14.57
CA LEU A 60 7.98 4.28 13.44
C LEU A 60 7.28 3.57 12.28
N PHE A 61 7.12 4.27 11.16
CA PHE A 61 6.46 3.71 9.98
C PHE A 61 7.50 3.17 9.00
N ALA A 62 7.66 1.85 8.95
CA ALA A 62 8.50 1.15 7.99
C ALA A 62 7.72 0.92 6.69
N GLY A 63 7.79 1.90 5.80
CA GLY A 63 7.07 1.96 4.54
C GLY A 63 7.41 3.26 3.80
N VAL A 64 6.51 3.69 2.93
CA VAL A 64 6.70 4.90 2.11
C VAL A 64 6.07 6.14 2.75
N HIS A 65 6.51 7.32 2.32
CA HIS A 65 6.25 8.60 2.94
C HIS A 65 4.76 8.88 3.21
N PHE A 66 3.87 8.69 2.21
CA PHE A 66 2.44 8.96 2.37
C PHE A 66 1.76 8.10 3.46
N MET A 67 2.32 6.94 3.78
CA MET A 67 1.80 6.07 4.84
C MET A 67 2.12 6.64 6.22
N ALA A 68 3.33 7.16 6.40
CA ALA A 68 3.72 7.86 7.62
C ALA A 68 2.94 9.19 7.78
N GLU A 69 2.69 9.94 6.69
CA GLU A 69 1.77 11.08 6.70
C GLU A 69 0.37 10.67 7.18
N THR A 70 -0.16 9.56 6.64
CA THR A 70 -1.49 9.05 7.05
C THR A 70 -1.54 8.71 8.54
N ALA A 71 -0.48 8.08 9.07
CA ALA A 71 -0.37 7.82 10.51
C ALA A 71 -0.32 9.12 11.34
N LYS A 72 0.44 10.14 10.88
CA LYS A 72 0.52 11.45 11.55
C LYS A 72 -0.81 12.21 11.50
N VAL A 73 -1.56 12.09 10.40
CA VAL A 73 -2.91 12.68 10.29
C VAL A 73 -3.84 12.08 11.35
N LEU A 74 -3.81 10.76 11.53
CA LEU A 74 -4.68 10.04 12.46
C LEU A 74 -4.25 10.12 13.93
N CYS A 75 -2.96 10.33 14.18
CA CYS A 75 -2.35 10.36 15.50
C CYS A 75 -1.48 11.62 15.67
N PRO A 76 -2.08 12.83 15.62
CA PRO A 76 -1.31 14.09 15.63
C PRO A 76 -0.54 14.29 16.94
N GLU A 77 -1.00 13.69 18.04
CA GLU A 77 -0.35 13.77 19.35
C GLU A 77 0.89 12.87 19.47
N LYS A 78 1.01 11.85 18.61
CA LYS A 78 2.14 10.92 18.64
C LYS A 78 3.29 11.40 17.77
N LYS A 79 4.50 11.03 18.16
CA LYS A 79 5.67 11.20 17.31
C LYS A 79 5.66 10.12 16.22
N VAL A 80 5.47 10.51 14.97
CA VAL A 80 5.50 9.59 13.82
C VAL A 80 6.83 9.75 13.10
N LEU A 81 7.62 8.69 13.10
CA LEU A 81 8.94 8.64 12.49
C LEU A 81 8.90 7.89 11.15
N ILE A 82 9.73 8.34 10.22
CA ILE A 82 9.98 7.68 8.94
C ILE A 82 11.47 7.44 8.75
N PRO A 83 11.95 6.19 8.65
CA PRO A 83 13.38 5.89 8.56
C PRO A 83 14.09 6.44 7.33
N CYS A 84 13.35 6.57 6.23
CA CYS A 84 13.85 7.09 4.95
C CYS A 84 12.80 8.06 4.36
N PRO A 85 12.95 9.37 4.53
CA PRO A 85 12.03 10.37 3.96
C PRO A 85 11.93 10.33 2.43
N GLU A 86 12.99 9.87 1.76
CA GLU A 86 13.08 9.71 0.31
C GLU A 86 12.34 8.48 -0.20
N ALA A 87 11.86 7.61 0.70
CA ALA A 87 11.00 6.49 0.34
C ALA A 87 9.63 7.00 -0.13
N GLY A 88 9.57 7.46 -1.38
CA GLY A 88 8.41 8.00 -2.06
C GLY A 88 7.46 6.92 -2.58
N CYS A 89 6.61 7.29 -3.52
CA CYS A 89 5.72 6.37 -4.22
C CYS A 89 5.42 6.93 -5.60
N SER A 90 5.77 6.20 -6.66
CA SER A 90 5.54 6.65 -8.05
C SER A 90 4.07 6.99 -8.32
N LEU A 91 3.15 6.27 -7.70
CA LEU A 91 1.73 6.54 -7.82
C LEU A 91 1.34 7.84 -7.10
N ALA A 92 1.85 8.09 -5.88
CA ALA A 92 1.61 9.33 -5.17
C ALA A 92 2.25 10.54 -5.89
N GLU A 93 3.44 10.36 -6.46
CA GLU A 93 4.15 11.37 -7.24
C GLU A 93 3.46 11.71 -8.56
N SER A 94 2.67 10.79 -9.13
CA SER A 94 1.89 11.02 -10.36
C SER A 94 0.68 11.93 -10.16
N CYS A 95 0.37 12.34 -8.92
CA CYS A 95 -0.79 13.15 -8.57
C CYS A 95 -0.36 14.32 -7.69
N ASP A 96 0.14 15.39 -8.33
CA ASP A 96 0.46 16.64 -7.64
C ASP A 96 -0.79 17.32 -7.10
N ALA A 97 -0.73 17.85 -5.89
CA ALA A 97 -1.90 18.45 -5.23
C ALA A 97 -2.44 19.69 -5.97
N GLY A 98 -1.57 20.50 -6.59
CA GLY A 98 -1.99 21.69 -7.36
C GLY A 98 -2.65 21.30 -8.67
N GLU A 99 -2.08 20.32 -9.40
CA GLU A 99 -2.69 19.77 -10.61
C GLU A 99 -4.02 19.07 -10.31
N PHE A 100 -4.06 18.33 -9.19
CA PHE A 100 -5.29 17.68 -8.76
C PHE A 100 -6.40 18.67 -8.36
N ALA A 101 -6.05 19.79 -7.72
CA ALA A 101 -6.99 20.86 -7.43
C ALA A 101 -7.59 21.46 -8.71
N ALA A 102 -6.78 21.65 -9.75
CA ALA A 102 -7.25 22.13 -11.06
C ALA A 102 -8.16 21.08 -11.74
N PHE A 103 -7.80 19.80 -11.67
CA PHE A 103 -8.61 18.70 -12.19
C PHE A 103 -9.97 18.62 -11.49
N LYS A 104 -10.00 18.72 -10.15
CA LYS A 104 -11.25 18.77 -9.36
C LYS A 104 -12.11 19.98 -9.76
N ALA A 105 -11.50 21.14 -9.96
CA ALA A 105 -12.23 22.36 -10.37
C ALA A 105 -12.85 22.23 -11.78
N ALA A 106 -12.23 21.46 -12.67
CA ALA A 106 -12.75 21.16 -14.01
C ALA A 106 -13.93 20.18 -14.00
N HIS A 107 -14.16 19.49 -12.87
CA HIS A 107 -15.24 18.50 -12.70
C HIS A 107 -16.16 18.89 -11.51
N PRO A 108 -16.87 20.03 -11.58
CA PRO A 108 -17.71 20.50 -10.47
C PRO A 108 -18.83 19.50 -10.15
N GLY A 109 -19.15 19.38 -8.87
CA GLY A 109 -20.22 18.49 -8.40
C GLY A 109 -19.85 17.01 -8.31
N HIS A 110 -18.63 16.59 -8.67
CA HIS A 110 -18.17 15.22 -8.46
C HIS A 110 -17.78 14.99 -7.00
N THR A 111 -18.10 13.81 -6.49
CA THR A 111 -17.51 13.31 -5.24
C THR A 111 -16.10 12.80 -5.53
N VAL A 112 -15.15 13.26 -4.75
CA VAL A 112 -13.73 12.89 -4.91
C VAL A 112 -13.41 11.67 -4.05
N VAL A 113 -13.09 10.56 -4.70
CA VAL A 113 -12.55 9.36 -4.08
C VAL A 113 -11.06 9.26 -4.43
N SER A 114 -10.21 9.23 -3.42
CA SER A 114 -8.77 9.05 -3.65
C SER A 114 -8.24 7.83 -2.94
N TYR A 115 -7.50 7.03 -3.68
CA TYR A 115 -6.70 5.96 -3.11
C TYR A 115 -5.66 6.57 -2.16
N VAL A 116 -5.41 5.94 -1.00
CA VAL A 116 -4.50 6.48 0.04
C VAL A 116 -3.06 6.67 -0.42
N ASN A 117 -2.68 6.09 -1.57
CA ASN A 117 -1.36 6.26 -2.21
C ASN A 117 -1.25 7.65 -2.85
N THR A 118 -1.44 8.67 -2.05
CA THR A 118 -1.39 10.10 -2.39
C THR A 118 -0.77 10.88 -1.24
N THR A 119 -0.28 12.09 -1.52
CA THR A 119 0.22 13.00 -0.49
C THR A 119 -0.92 13.50 0.43
N VAL A 120 -0.57 14.01 1.60
CA VAL A 120 -1.52 14.66 2.51
C VAL A 120 -2.25 15.83 1.81
N GLY A 121 -1.59 16.54 0.90
CA GLY A 121 -2.19 17.63 0.12
C GLY A 121 -3.33 17.15 -0.78
N VAL A 122 -3.19 16.02 -1.46
CA VAL A 122 -4.29 15.40 -2.25
C VAL A 122 -5.40 14.89 -1.35
N LYS A 123 -5.05 14.27 -0.20
CA LYS A 123 -6.04 13.82 0.79
C LYS A 123 -6.89 14.97 1.35
N ALA A 124 -6.29 16.16 1.49
CA ALA A 124 -7.02 17.37 1.92
C ALA A 124 -8.06 17.85 0.90
N LEU A 125 -7.89 17.52 -0.39
CA LEU A 125 -8.82 17.81 -1.48
C LEU A 125 -9.89 16.73 -1.70
N THR A 126 -9.75 15.61 -0.99
CA THR A 126 -10.53 14.38 -1.16
C THR A 126 -11.75 14.36 -0.22
N ASP A 127 -12.88 13.83 -0.69
CA ASP A 127 -14.07 13.64 0.13
C ASP A 127 -14.01 12.32 0.92
N ILE A 128 -13.59 11.23 0.27
CA ILE A 128 -13.44 9.90 0.88
C ILE A 128 -12.18 9.26 0.33
N CYS A 129 -11.23 8.88 1.20
CA CYS A 129 -10.13 8.01 0.81
C CYS A 129 -10.61 6.56 0.62
N CYS A 130 -9.83 5.77 -0.10
CA CYS A 130 -10.02 4.32 -0.18
C CYS A 130 -8.67 3.59 -0.20
N THR A 131 -8.71 2.29 -0.04
CA THR A 131 -7.60 1.37 -0.32
C THR A 131 -8.08 0.31 -1.31
N SER A 132 -7.18 -0.48 -1.87
CA SER A 132 -7.57 -1.63 -2.70
C SER A 132 -8.48 -2.63 -1.96
N SER A 133 -8.42 -2.65 -0.62
CA SER A 133 -9.27 -3.50 0.23
C SER A 133 -10.73 -3.06 0.29
N ASN A 134 -11.02 -1.76 0.16
CA ASN A 134 -12.36 -1.22 0.36
C ASN A 134 -12.86 -0.28 -0.74
N ALA A 135 -12.10 -0.06 -1.81
CA ALA A 135 -12.47 0.86 -2.90
C ALA A 135 -13.85 0.57 -3.49
N LEU A 136 -14.18 -0.71 -3.66
CA LEU A 136 -15.51 -1.12 -4.15
C LEU A 136 -16.62 -0.62 -3.20
N LYS A 137 -16.51 -0.91 -1.91
CA LYS A 137 -17.49 -0.48 -0.90
C LYS A 137 -17.60 1.04 -0.81
N VAL A 138 -16.47 1.76 -0.89
CA VAL A 138 -16.44 3.22 -0.89
C VAL A 138 -17.23 3.77 -2.07
N VAL A 139 -16.97 3.27 -3.28
CA VAL A 139 -17.67 3.75 -4.49
C VAL A 139 -19.14 3.34 -4.49
N GLU A 140 -19.50 2.16 -3.99
CA GLU A 140 -20.89 1.71 -3.84
C GLU A 140 -21.65 2.52 -2.78
N SER A 141 -20.99 3.08 -1.77
CA SER A 141 -21.63 3.94 -0.76
C SER A 141 -22.09 5.30 -1.31
N ILE A 142 -21.58 5.69 -2.49
CA ILE A 142 -21.96 6.95 -3.16
C ILE A 142 -23.18 6.69 -4.05
N PRO A 143 -24.23 7.56 -4.00
CA PRO A 143 -25.41 7.40 -4.84
C PRO A 143 -25.06 7.19 -6.33
N ALA A 144 -25.79 6.31 -7.03
CA ALA A 144 -25.43 5.89 -8.38
C ALA A 144 -25.45 7.02 -9.42
N ASP A 145 -26.29 8.03 -9.22
CA ASP A 145 -26.41 9.24 -10.05
C ASP A 145 -25.36 10.31 -9.72
N GLN A 146 -24.70 10.22 -8.55
CA GLN A 146 -23.66 11.14 -8.14
C GLN A 146 -22.37 10.86 -8.94
N PRO A 147 -21.82 11.83 -9.71
CA PRO A 147 -20.59 11.63 -10.45
C PRO A 147 -19.37 11.54 -9.49
N VAL A 148 -18.35 10.79 -9.90
CA VAL A 148 -17.17 10.50 -9.07
C VAL A 148 -15.88 10.84 -9.82
N ILE A 149 -14.94 11.50 -9.14
CA ILE A 149 -13.53 11.50 -9.51
C ILE A 149 -12.87 10.37 -8.75
N PHE A 150 -12.12 9.51 -9.44
CA PHE A 150 -11.28 8.49 -8.82
C PHE A 150 -9.80 8.74 -9.14
N ALA A 151 -8.97 8.86 -8.12
CA ALA A 151 -7.54 9.16 -8.21
C ALA A 151 -6.74 8.31 -7.21
N PRO A 152 -5.41 8.18 -7.36
CA PRO A 152 -4.63 8.53 -8.53
C PRO A 152 -4.48 7.37 -9.52
N ASP A 153 -4.88 6.11 -9.16
CA ASP A 153 -4.62 4.90 -9.95
C ASP A 153 -5.74 4.62 -10.96
N ARG A 154 -5.41 4.73 -12.26
CA ARG A 154 -6.34 4.48 -13.36
C ARG A 154 -6.76 3.02 -13.47
N ASN A 155 -5.86 2.08 -13.11
CA ASN A 155 -6.14 0.65 -13.22
C ASN A 155 -7.12 0.21 -12.13
N LEU A 156 -6.85 0.56 -10.87
CA LEU A 156 -7.80 0.35 -9.77
C LEU A 156 -9.14 1.05 -10.07
N GLY A 157 -9.10 2.31 -10.52
CA GLY A 157 -10.30 3.05 -10.89
C GLY A 157 -11.11 2.36 -12.00
N SER A 158 -10.46 1.89 -13.05
CA SER A 158 -11.09 1.15 -14.15
C SER A 158 -11.67 -0.19 -13.68
N TYR A 159 -10.97 -0.89 -12.80
CA TYR A 159 -11.44 -2.13 -12.20
C TYR A 159 -12.71 -1.89 -11.38
N ILE A 160 -12.73 -0.88 -10.51
CA ILE A 160 -13.90 -0.50 -9.71
C ILE A 160 -15.06 -0.03 -10.61
N GLN A 161 -14.76 0.74 -11.67
CA GLN A 161 -15.76 1.17 -12.65
C GLN A 161 -16.42 -0.04 -13.35
N LYS A 162 -15.63 -1.05 -13.72
CA LYS A 162 -16.13 -2.31 -14.30
C LYS A 162 -17.03 -3.07 -13.32
N LEU A 163 -16.62 -3.20 -12.06
CA LEU A 163 -17.39 -3.93 -11.03
C LEU A 163 -18.72 -3.24 -10.69
N THR A 164 -18.70 -1.91 -10.55
CA THR A 164 -19.90 -1.12 -10.18
C THR A 164 -20.81 -0.82 -11.36
N GLY A 165 -20.32 -0.97 -12.60
CA GLY A 165 -21.04 -0.58 -13.81
C GLY A 165 -21.22 0.94 -13.96
N ARG A 166 -20.56 1.76 -13.15
CA ARG A 166 -20.68 3.23 -13.19
C ARG A 166 -20.11 3.81 -14.47
N ARG A 167 -20.87 4.69 -15.13
CA ARG A 167 -20.44 5.43 -16.33
C ARG A 167 -20.07 6.89 -16.04
N ASN A 168 -20.38 7.36 -14.84
CA ASN A 168 -20.17 8.73 -14.37
C ASN A 168 -18.94 8.82 -13.44
N MET A 169 -17.88 8.06 -13.73
CA MET A 169 -16.60 8.15 -13.06
C MET A 169 -15.56 8.73 -14.01
N VAL A 170 -14.83 9.74 -13.56
CA VAL A 170 -13.66 10.32 -14.21
C VAL A 170 -12.42 9.83 -13.46
N LEU A 171 -11.44 9.32 -14.19
CA LEU A 171 -10.24 8.75 -13.62
C LEU A 171 -9.05 9.70 -13.81
N TRP A 172 -8.24 9.86 -12.77
CA TRP A 172 -6.92 10.45 -12.90
C TRP A 172 -5.99 9.47 -13.63
N ASP A 173 -5.08 9.99 -14.46
CA ASP A 173 -4.20 9.15 -15.31
C ASP A 173 -2.85 8.85 -14.64
N GLY A 174 -2.90 8.26 -13.43
CA GLY A 174 -1.72 7.76 -12.73
C GLY A 174 -1.71 6.24 -12.66
N ALA A 175 -0.54 5.65 -12.38
CA ALA A 175 -0.39 4.20 -12.20
C ALA A 175 0.83 3.86 -11.32
N CYS A 176 0.76 2.71 -10.65
CA CYS A 176 1.88 2.17 -9.91
C CYS A 176 2.89 1.52 -10.86
N HIS A 177 4.17 1.97 -10.84
CA HIS A 177 5.18 1.44 -11.76
C HIS A 177 5.38 -0.08 -11.64
N VAL A 178 5.30 -0.65 -10.42
CA VAL A 178 5.44 -2.10 -10.23
C VAL A 178 4.31 -2.87 -10.92
N HIS A 179 3.06 -2.44 -10.71
CA HIS A 179 1.89 -3.15 -11.24
C HIS A 179 1.66 -2.92 -12.75
N GLU A 180 2.25 -1.85 -13.31
CA GLU A 180 2.25 -1.60 -14.76
C GLU A 180 3.19 -2.52 -15.54
N GLU A 181 4.20 -3.10 -14.90
CA GLU A 181 5.30 -3.79 -15.58
C GLU A 181 5.14 -5.32 -15.64
N PHE A 182 4.03 -5.89 -15.18
CA PHE A 182 3.80 -7.34 -15.33
C PHE A 182 3.53 -7.75 -16.77
N SER A 183 4.26 -8.78 -17.22
CA SER A 183 4.16 -9.33 -18.58
C SER A 183 3.05 -10.36 -18.70
N LEU A 184 2.06 -10.11 -19.59
CA LEU A 184 1.02 -11.09 -19.88
C LEU A 184 1.60 -12.35 -20.55
N GLU A 185 2.54 -12.19 -21.49
CA GLU A 185 3.14 -13.30 -22.21
C GLU A 185 3.88 -14.25 -21.25
N LYS A 186 4.73 -13.68 -20.37
CA LYS A 186 5.48 -14.45 -19.38
C LYS A 186 4.54 -15.06 -18.35
N LEU A 187 3.50 -14.35 -17.90
CA LEU A 187 2.49 -14.86 -16.98
C LEU A 187 1.74 -16.08 -17.58
N LEU A 188 1.33 -16.01 -18.85
CA LEU A 188 0.68 -17.13 -19.52
C LEU A 188 1.64 -18.30 -19.76
N THR A 189 2.92 -18.03 -19.94
CA THR A 189 3.96 -19.09 -20.02
C THR A 189 4.10 -19.78 -18.67
N LEU A 190 4.26 -19.02 -17.60
CA LEU A 190 4.35 -19.54 -16.24
C LEU A 190 3.10 -20.35 -15.85
N LYS A 191 1.90 -19.89 -16.24
CA LYS A 191 0.65 -20.64 -16.02
C LYS A 191 0.60 -21.97 -16.78
N ARG A 192 1.25 -22.07 -17.94
CA ARG A 192 1.36 -23.36 -18.67
C ARG A 192 2.34 -24.31 -18.00
N GLU A 193 3.40 -23.79 -17.40
CA GLU A 193 4.40 -24.57 -16.64
C GLU A 193 3.83 -25.05 -15.30
N HIS A 194 2.94 -24.23 -14.69
CA HIS A 194 2.25 -24.50 -13.43
C HIS A 194 0.72 -24.55 -13.62
N PRO A 195 0.18 -25.59 -14.32
CA PRO A 195 -1.23 -25.61 -14.71
C PRO A 195 -2.21 -25.69 -13.52
N ALA A 196 -1.76 -26.21 -12.37
CA ALA A 196 -2.54 -26.27 -11.13
C ALA A 196 -2.52 -24.95 -10.32
N ALA A 197 -1.54 -24.07 -10.57
CA ALA A 197 -1.39 -22.85 -9.82
C ALA A 197 -2.58 -21.88 -10.03
N LYS A 198 -3.04 -21.24 -8.96
CA LYS A 198 -4.03 -20.15 -9.02
C LYS A 198 -3.32 -18.82 -9.26
N VAL A 199 -3.82 -18.05 -10.20
CA VAL A 199 -3.31 -16.69 -10.49
C VAL A 199 -4.03 -15.69 -9.59
N VAL A 200 -3.28 -15.04 -8.68
CA VAL A 200 -3.80 -14.05 -7.75
C VAL A 200 -3.20 -12.68 -8.08
N VAL A 201 -4.05 -11.68 -8.31
CA VAL A 201 -3.67 -10.42 -8.94
C VAL A 201 -4.09 -9.22 -8.09
N HIS A 202 -3.20 -8.23 -7.98
CA HIS A 202 -3.56 -6.94 -7.39
C HIS A 202 -4.32 -6.05 -8.40
N PRO A 203 -5.39 -5.34 -8.01
CA PRO A 203 -6.22 -4.55 -8.94
C PRO A 203 -5.54 -3.31 -9.53
N GLU A 204 -4.34 -2.93 -9.08
CA GLU A 204 -3.49 -1.93 -9.72
C GLU A 204 -2.82 -2.46 -11.02
N CYS A 205 -2.88 -3.75 -11.29
CA CYS A 205 -2.39 -4.32 -12.54
C CYS A 205 -3.27 -3.91 -13.73
N ARG A 206 -2.66 -3.88 -14.90
CA ARG A 206 -3.37 -3.59 -16.16
C ARG A 206 -4.54 -4.55 -16.38
N ALA A 207 -5.60 -4.08 -17.01
CA ALA A 207 -6.84 -4.82 -17.22
C ALA A 207 -6.65 -6.23 -17.83
N TYR A 208 -5.74 -6.37 -18.79
CA TYR A 208 -5.46 -7.65 -19.44
C TYR A 208 -4.76 -8.67 -18.50
N ILE A 209 -4.06 -8.20 -17.46
CA ILE A 209 -3.51 -9.06 -16.40
C ILE A 209 -4.64 -9.48 -15.45
N VAL A 210 -5.50 -8.53 -15.07
CA VAL A 210 -6.66 -8.80 -14.20
C VAL A 210 -7.62 -9.80 -14.84
N GLU A 211 -7.76 -9.80 -16.16
CA GLU A 211 -8.66 -10.70 -16.90
C GLU A 211 -8.26 -12.18 -16.86
N VAL A 212 -7.00 -12.50 -16.59
CA VAL A 212 -6.50 -13.88 -16.50
C VAL A 212 -6.40 -14.38 -15.05
N ALA A 213 -6.87 -13.59 -14.07
CA ALA A 213 -6.81 -13.91 -12.66
C ALA A 213 -7.88 -14.93 -12.22
N ASP A 214 -7.50 -15.84 -11.34
CA ASP A 214 -8.45 -16.66 -10.56
C ASP A 214 -9.01 -15.84 -9.38
N TYR A 215 -8.24 -14.90 -8.85
CA TYR A 215 -8.64 -13.99 -7.78
C TYR A 215 -8.00 -12.61 -7.95
N VAL A 216 -8.80 -11.57 -7.72
CA VAL A 216 -8.34 -10.17 -7.70
C VAL A 216 -8.66 -9.57 -6.35
N GLY A 217 -7.65 -9.00 -5.70
CA GLY A 217 -7.83 -8.38 -4.38
C GLY A 217 -6.62 -7.58 -3.91
N SER A 218 -6.79 -6.89 -2.79
CA SER A 218 -5.69 -6.19 -2.12
C SER A 218 -4.60 -7.16 -1.66
N THR A 219 -3.46 -6.65 -1.24
CA THR A 219 -2.37 -7.46 -0.68
C THR A 219 -2.84 -8.35 0.47
N ALA A 220 -3.61 -7.80 1.42
CA ALA A 220 -4.20 -8.57 2.50
C ALA A 220 -5.25 -9.58 1.99
N GLY A 221 -6.07 -9.19 1.02
CA GLY A 221 -7.06 -10.07 0.41
C GLY A 221 -6.43 -11.25 -0.34
N ILE A 222 -5.32 -11.02 -1.05
CA ILE A 222 -4.55 -12.08 -1.71
C ILE A 222 -4.00 -13.06 -0.67
N LEU A 223 -3.39 -12.55 0.41
CA LEU A 223 -2.86 -13.37 1.50
C LEU A 223 -3.95 -14.25 2.12
N GLU A 224 -5.12 -13.67 2.43
CA GLU A 224 -6.26 -14.38 3.01
C GLU A 224 -6.85 -15.43 2.04
N TYR A 225 -6.98 -15.09 0.75
CA TYR A 225 -7.45 -16.02 -0.28
C TYR A 225 -6.53 -17.23 -0.39
N CYS A 226 -5.22 -17.02 -0.43
CA CYS A 226 -4.25 -18.11 -0.48
C CYS A 226 -4.34 -19.03 0.75
N GLY A 227 -4.59 -18.47 1.94
CA GLY A 227 -4.76 -19.24 3.16
C GLY A 227 -6.01 -20.12 3.18
N ARG A 228 -7.12 -19.63 2.61
CA ARG A 228 -8.42 -20.34 2.58
C ARG A 228 -8.57 -21.30 1.40
N SER A 229 -7.77 -21.14 0.36
CA SER A 229 -7.85 -21.93 -0.86
C SER A 229 -7.26 -23.34 -0.63
N ASP A 230 -7.88 -24.36 -1.24
CA ASP A 230 -7.35 -25.73 -1.28
C ASP A 230 -6.17 -25.88 -2.26
N ALA A 231 -5.92 -24.88 -3.12
CA ALA A 231 -4.79 -24.89 -4.04
C ALA A 231 -3.46 -24.85 -3.26
N GLN A 232 -2.46 -25.55 -3.81
CA GLN A 232 -1.12 -25.65 -3.22
C GLN A 232 -0.11 -24.75 -3.91
N GLU A 233 -0.41 -24.27 -5.12
CA GLU A 233 0.46 -23.42 -5.94
C GLU A 233 -0.27 -22.14 -6.30
N PHE A 234 0.43 -21.00 -6.21
CA PHE A 234 -0.11 -19.69 -6.55
C PHE A 234 0.91 -18.88 -7.36
N ILE A 235 0.49 -18.32 -8.48
CA ILE A 235 1.23 -17.30 -9.20
C ILE A 235 0.77 -15.95 -8.65
N VAL A 236 1.69 -15.23 -8.00
CA VAL A 236 1.41 -14.00 -7.26
C VAL A 236 1.78 -12.79 -8.12
N VAL A 237 0.77 -12.04 -8.54
CA VAL A 237 0.92 -10.88 -9.43
C VAL A 237 0.70 -9.60 -8.62
N THR A 238 1.68 -9.32 -7.77
CA THR A 238 1.84 -8.09 -7.00
C THR A 238 3.30 -7.95 -6.58
N GLU A 239 3.64 -6.93 -5.81
CA GLU A 239 5.00 -6.69 -5.32
C GLU A 239 5.52 -7.88 -4.49
N ALA A 240 6.75 -8.31 -4.78
CA ALA A 240 7.28 -9.59 -4.31
C ALA A 240 7.57 -9.66 -2.80
N GLY A 241 7.65 -8.54 -2.09
CA GLY A 241 7.86 -8.51 -0.63
C GLY A 241 6.81 -9.26 0.18
N ILE A 242 5.57 -9.37 -0.33
CA ILE A 242 4.50 -10.14 0.31
C ILE A 242 4.84 -11.63 0.44
N LEU A 243 5.69 -12.17 -0.45
CA LEU A 243 6.07 -13.59 -0.45
C LEU A 243 6.75 -14.02 0.86
N ALA A 244 7.45 -13.12 1.54
CA ALA A 244 8.06 -13.42 2.83
C ALA A 244 6.99 -13.80 3.86
N GLU A 245 5.92 -13.03 3.96
CA GLU A 245 4.82 -13.30 4.88
C GLU A 245 3.98 -14.49 4.43
N MET A 246 3.76 -14.66 3.11
CA MET A 246 3.06 -15.82 2.56
C MET A 246 3.78 -17.13 2.92
N ASN A 247 5.08 -17.21 2.68
CA ASN A 247 5.89 -18.37 3.01
C ASN A 247 5.97 -18.64 4.52
N ARG A 248 5.94 -17.57 5.33
CA ARG A 248 5.94 -17.70 6.79
C ARG A 248 4.63 -18.29 7.32
N LEU A 249 3.49 -17.85 6.78
CA LEU A 249 2.15 -18.26 7.23
C LEU A 249 1.72 -19.61 6.64
N TYR A 250 2.11 -19.90 5.42
CA TYR A 250 1.67 -21.07 4.66
C TYR A 250 2.86 -21.82 4.07
N PRO A 251 3.77 -22.37 4.91
CA PRO A 251 4.99 -23.00 4.47
C PRO A 251 4.78 -24.27 3.63
N GLU A 252 3.58 -24.80 3.63
CA GLU A 252 3.19 -25.98 2.83
C GLU A 252 2.77 -25.62 1.39
N LYS A 253 2.60 -24.33 1.08
CA LYS A 253 2.17 -23.84 -0.23
C LYS A 253 3.32 -23.23 -1.01
N GLU A 254 3.22 -23.28 -2.32
CA GLU A 254 4.19 -22.68 -3.23
C GLU A 254 3.67 -21.34 -3.76
N PHE A 255 4.48 -20.29 -3.61
CA PHE A 255 4.17 -18.94 -4.07
C PHE A 255 5.21 -18.50 -5.10
N ILE A 256 4.79 -18.38 -6.34
CA ILE A 256 5.61 -18.10 -7.51
C ILE A 256 5.39 -16.64 -7.90
N PRO A 257 6.42 -15.77 -7.84
CA PRO A 257 6.28 -14.38 -8.27
C PRO A 257 6.05 -14.31 -9.78
N ALA A 258 5.08 -13.50 -10.21
CA ALA A 258 4.89 -13.24 -11.63
C ALA A 258 6.07 -12.43 -12.19
N PRO A 259 6.58 -12.74 -13.38
CA PRO A 259 7.72 -12.05 -13.97
C PRO A 259 7.32 -10.69 -14.56
N PRO A 260 8.19 -9.67 -14.43
CA PRO A 260 8.04 -8.39 -15.11
C PRO A 260 8.38 -8.49 -16.60
N ASP A 261 8.03 -7.45 -17.38
CA ASP A 261 8.43 -7.34 -18.78
C ASP A 261 9.95 -7.26 -18.92
N ASP A 262 10.60 -6.45 -18.10
CA ASP A 262 12.06 -6.28 -18.06
C ASP A 262 12.67 -6.98 -16.84
N GLU A 263 13.45 -8.03 -17.07
CA GLU A 263 14.14 -8.80 -16.01
C GLU A 263 15.45 -8.15 -15.54
N THR A 264 15.90 -7.08 -16.20
CA THR A 264 17.19 -6.44 -15.86
C THR A 264 17.11 -5.59 -14.59
N CYS A 265 15.91 -5.24 -14.14
CA CYS A 265 15.70 -4.32 -13.04
C CYS A 265 15.04 -4.93 -11.77
N GLY A 266 14.70 -6.21 -11.71
CA GLY A 266 13.94 -6.78 -10.58
C GLY A 266 12.60 -6.06 -10.37
N CYS A 267 11.90 -5.76 -11.44
CA CYS A 267 10.83 -4.77 -11.50
C CYS A 267 9.52 -5.15 -10.79
N ASN A 268 9.38 -6.33 -10.21
CA ASN A 268 8.30 -6.68 -9.31
C ASN A 268 8.59 -6.32 -7.83
N ASP A 269 9.71 -5.64 -7.58
CA ASP A 269 10.08 -5.06 -6.29
C ASP A 269 9.86 -3.54 -6.28
N CYS A 270 9.20 -3.03 -5.26
CA CYS A 270 9.08 -1.59 -5.05
C CYS A 270 10.38 -1.02 -4.50
N LYS A 271 11.17 -0.33 -5.36
CA LYS A 271 12.44 0.27 -4.95
C LYS A 271 12.30 1.18 -3.71
N TYR A 272 11.19 1.88 -3.57
CA TYR A 272 10.95 2.78 -2.44
C TYR A 272 10.75 2.00 -1.12
N MET A 273 9.99 0.91 -1.15
CA MET A 273 9.81 0.05 0.04
C MET A 273 11.12 -0.63 0.47
N LYS A 274 12.04 -0.91 -0.47
CA LYS A 274 13.36 -1.49 -0.21
C LYS A 274 14.39 -0.47 0.29
N MET A 275 14.08 0.83 0.29
CA MET A 275 14.92 1.87 0.91
C MET A 275 14.89 1.82 2.45
N VAL A 276 13.86 1.20 3.02
CA VAL A 276 13.77 0.99 4.47
C VAL A 276 14.63 -0.20 4.84
N THR A 277 15.61 0.00 5.74
CA THR A 277 16.58 -1.01 6.18
C THR A 277 16.66 -1.05 7.70
N LEU A 278 17.26 -2.10 8.27
CA LEU A 278 17.48 -2.20 9.72
C LEU A 278 18.37 -1.05 10.24
N GLU A 279 19.37 -0.64 9.45
CA GLU A 279 20.28 0.46 9.80
C GLU A 279 19.52 1.78 9.95
N ASN A 280 18.69 2.15 8.96
CA ASN A 280 17.98 3.41 9.04
C ASN A 280 16.83 3.37 10.08
N ILE A 281 16.22 2.22 10.33
CA ILE A 281 15.28 2.03 11.45
C ILE A 281 15.98 2.25 12.79
N CYS A 282 17.14 1.62 12.99
CA CYS A 282 17.92 1.75 14.23
C CYS A 282 18.32 3.22 14.48
N ALA A 283 18.92 3.85 13.48
CA ALA A 283 19.34 5.26 13.54
C ALA A 283 18.15 6.21 13.77
N CYS A 284 17.02 5.94 13.12
CA CYS A 284 15.79 6.72 13.27
C CYS A 284 15.23 6.62 14.70
N LEU A 285 15.20 5.44 15.30
CA LEU A 285 14.79 5.25 16.69
C LEU A 285 15.78 5.91 17.67
N GLU A 286 17.10 5.77 17.44
CA GLU A 286 18.12 6.37 18.32
C GLU A 286 18.00 7.89 18.40
N ASN A 287 17.84 8.53 17.24
CA ASN A 287 17.79 9.98 17.12
C ASN A 287 16.37 10.56 17.24
N GLU A 288 15.34 9.72 17.25
CA GLU A 288 13.92 10.08 17.15
C GLU A 288 13.63 11.03 15.96
N SER A 289 14.29 10.75 14.85
CA SER A 289 14.29 11.59 13.64
C SER A 289 14.62 10.73 12.41
N PRO A 290 14.11 11.04 11.21
CA PRO A 290 13.18 12.16 10.90
C PRO A 290 11.75 11.94 11.41
N GLU A 291 11.10 13.02 11.86
CA GLU A 291 9.69 13.04 12.23
C GLU A 291 8.83 13.63 11.12
N ILE A 292 7.64 13.08 10.90
CA ILE A 292 6.62 13.65 10.03
C ILE A 292 5.98 14.85 10.70
N VAL A 293 6.12 16.02 10.06
CA VAL A 293 5.49 17.27 10.49
C VAL A 293 4.52 17.72 9.41
N LEU A 294 3.28 18.01 9.79
CA LEU A 294 2.23 18.42 8.86
C LEU A 294 1.69 19.80 9.26
N ASP A 295 1.31 20.59 8.26
CA ASP A 295 0.52 21.79 8.49
C ASP A 295 -0.85 21.41 9.09
N ASP A 296 -1.31 22.14 10.10
CA ASP A 296 -2.50 21.80 10.86
C ASP A 296 -3.80 21.91 10.03
N GLU A 297 -3.89 22.87 9.09
CA GLU A 297 -5.06 23.02 8.24
C GLU A 297 -5.15 21.88 7.23
N VAL A 298 -4.03 21.56 6.60
CA VAL A 298 -3.93 20.44 5.65
C VAL A 298 -4.20 19.12 6.36
N ARG A 299 -3.64 18.92 7.56
CA ARG A 299 -3.85 17.72 8.37
C ARG A 299 -5.33 17.50 8.67
N ARG A 300 -6.04 18.54 9.18
CA ARG A 300 -7.48 18.45 9.52
C ARG A 300 -8.35 18.20 8.29
N ALA A 301 -8.00 18.81 7.15
CA ALA A 301 -8.72 18.57 5.91
C ALA A 301 -8.55 17.11 5.44
N ALA A 302 -7.33 16.56 5.50
CA ALA A 302 -7.03 15.17 5.15
C ALA A 302 -7.64 14.16 6.13
N GLU A 303 -7.68 14.47 7.43
CA GLU A 303 -8.24 13.60 8.48
C GLU A 303 -9.69 13.20 8.16
N ARG A 304 -10.52 14.13 7.70
CA ARG A 304 -11.91 13.85 7.34
C ARG A 304 -12.03 12.80 6.25
N SER A 305 -11.23 12.88 5.19
CA SER A 305 -11.29 11.92 4.08
C SER A 305 -10.82 10.52 4.48
N ILE A 306 -9.83 10.43 5.37
CA ILE A 306 -9.32 9.17 5.90
C ILE A 306 -10.31 8.54 6.88
N LEU A 307 -10.90 9.34 7.79
CA LEU A 307 -11.92 8.85 8.71
C LEU A 307 -13.19 8.39 7.97
N ASN A 308 -13.59 9.08 6.90
CA ASN A 308 -14.67 8.63 6.04
C ASN A 308 -14.37 7.25 5.46
N MET A 309 -13.13 6.98 5.00
CA MET A 309 -12.69 5.67 4.52
C MET A 309 -12.82 4.56 5.58
N ILE A 310 -12.34 4.84 6.79
CA ILE A 310 -12.32 3.86 7.89
C ILE A 310 -13.75 3.51 8.35
N ASN A 311 -14.68 4.45 8.26
CA ASN A 311 -16.06 4.30 8.69
C ASN A 311 -17.01 3.68 7.64
N VAL A 312 -16.56 3.45 6.41
CA VAL A 312 -17.34 2.70 5.39
C VAL A 312 -17.43 1.23 5.82
N LYS A 313 -18.65 0.77 6.10
CA LYS A 313 -18.93 -0.59 6.60
C LYS A 313 -19.18 -1.58 5.46
#